data_aae03b578d01c704de05554627ec7a37
#
_entry.id   aae03b578d01c704de05554627ec7a37
#
_cell.length_a   1.000
_cell.length_b   1.000
_cell.length_c   1.000
_cell.angle_alpha   90.00
_cell.angle_beta   90.00
_cell.angle_gamma   90.00
#
_symmetry.space_group_name_H-M   'P 1'
#
loop_
_entity.id
_entity.type
_entity.pdbx_description
1 polymer ?
#
loop_
_entity_poly.entity_id
_entity_poly.type
_entity_poly.pdbx_seq_one_letter_code
_entity_poly.pdbx_strand_id
1 'polypeptide(L)'
;AGPEVKGGTSSMSMFLGTHQNRFDAKGRVSIPAPFRSALRTQAQPGEALVILRPSHLHPCIEAWTSAAFASLAQPLDEYDPFSEDHDDLAASLYADAYPLDSDKEGRIILPDVLRTHASLTDEVSFMGLGRVFQIWNPEAAAERRLQARARAKELTGSRRPANGVAA
;
A
#
# COMPACT_ATOMS: atom_id res chain seq x y z
N ALA A 1 -22.24 -34.24 0.75
CA ALA A 1 -21.24 -33.17 0.76
C ALA A 1 -21.94 -31.87 0.42
N GLY A 2 -22.19 -31.03 1.41
CA GLY A 2 -22.72 -29.71 1.21
C GLY A 2 -21.69 -28.84 0.49
N PRO A 3 -22.11 -27.79 -0.26
CA PRO A 3 -21.17 -26.87 -0.85
C PRO A 3 -20.34 -26.24 0.26
N GLU A 4 -19.03 -26.33 0.14
CA GLU A 4 -18.14 -25.56 0.98
C GLU A 4 -18.50 -24.09 0.81
N VAL A 5 -19.04 -23.53 1.84
CA VAL A 5 -19.21 -22.07 1.91
C VAL A 5 -17.80 -21.50 2.03
N LYS A 6 -17.26 -21.07 0.91
CA LYS A 6 -16.05 -20.25 0.92
C LYS A 6 -16.42 -18.90 1.54
N GLY A 7 -16.67 -18.93 2.85
CA GLY A 7 -16.95 -17.73 3.59
C GLY A 7 -15.65 -16.99 3.88
N GLY A 8 -15.60 -15.73 3.56
CA GLY A 8 -14.73 -14.80 4.23
C GLY A 8 -13.29 -14.66 3.75
N THR A 9 -12.94 -15.09 2.53
CA THR A 9 -11.59 -14.88 2.02
C THR A 9 -11.28 -13.39 1.73
N SER A 10 -12.29 -12.54 1.52
CA SER A 10 -12.09 -11.11 1.23
C SER A 10 -11.54 -10.33 2.42
N SER A 11 -11.90 -10.69 3.67
CA SER A 11 -11.39 -10.02 4.86
C SER A 11 -9.93 -10.36 5.15
N MET A 12 -9.46 -11.56 4.77
CA MET A 12 -8.07 -12.00 4.96
C MET A 12 -7.12 -11.42 3.93
N SER A 13 -7.63 -10.84 2.83
CA SER A 13 -6.84 -10.22 1.78
C SER A 13 -6.72 -8.70 1.92
N MET A 14 -7.20 -8.15 3.03
CA MET A 14 -7.12 -6.72 3.33
C MET A 14 -5.99 -6.42 4.31
N PHE A 15 -5.41 -5.22 4.13
CA PHE A 15 -4.38 -4.72 5.03
C PHE A 15 -5.02 -3.80 6.07
N LEU A 16 -5.08 -4.29 7.30
CA LEU A 16 -5.75 -3.61 8.41
C LEU A 16 -4.77 -3.36 9.57
N GLY A 17 -4.96 -2.25 10.24
CA GLY A 17 -4.18 -1.88 11.41
C GLY A 17 -2.85 -1.22 11.09
N THR A 18 -2.15 -0.82 12.14
CA THR A 18 -0.81 -0.25 12.05
C THR A 18 0.13 -1.08 12.90
N HIS A 19 1.23 -1.53 12.30
CA HIS A 19 2.20 -2.43 12.94
C HIS A 19 3.58 -1.81 12.86
N GLN A 20 4.32 -1.87 13.96
CA GLN A 20 5.67 -1.32 14.03
C GLN A 20 6.71 -2.43 14.09
N ASN A 21 7.73 -2.34 13.27
CA ASN A 21 8.85 -3.27 13.26
C ASN A 21 10.17 -2.51 13.19
N ARG A 22 11.25 -3.19 13.56
CA ARG A 22 12.59 -2.63 13.59
C ARG A 22 13.44 -3.27 12.49
N PHE A 23 14.32 -2.47 11.88
CA PHE A 23 15.36 -3.01 10.99
C PHE A 23 16.34 -3.85 11.78
N ASP A 24 16.79 -4.97 11.21
CA ASP A 24 17.87 -5.76 11.78
C ASP A 24 19.24 -5.15 11.43
N ALA A 25 20.31 -5.76 11.92
CA ALA A 25 21.67 -5.27 11.72
C ALA A 25 22.09 -5.24 10.24
N LYS A 26 21.43 -6.02 9.38
CA LYS A 26 21.69 -6.09 7.95
C LYS A 26 20.75 -5.19 7.13
N GLY A 27 19.94 -4.37 7.78
CA GLY A 27 19.00 -3.46 7.13
C GLY A 27 17.75 -4.12 6.59
N ARG A 28 17.42 -5.34 7.04
CA ARG A 28 16.20 -6.04 6.67
C ARG A 28 15.10 -5.72 7.69
N VAL A 29 13.86 -5.71 7.22
CA VAL A 29 12.70 -5.52 8.10
C VAL A 29 11.63 -6.56 7.75
N SER A 30 11.01 -7.12 8.78
CA SER A 30 9.92 -8.09 8.59
C SER A 30 8.64 -7.38 8.22
N ILE A 31 7.96 -7.86 7.18
CA ILE A 31 6.58 -7.47 6.91
C ILE A 31 5.72 -8.08 8.01
N PRO A 32 4.78 -7.33 8.61
CA PRO A 32 3.88 -7.90 9.62
C PRO A 32 3.18 -9.17 9.13
N ALA A 33 3.08 -10.18 9.99
CA ALA A 33 2.52 -11.48 9.60
C ALA A 33 1.15 -11.40 8.92
N PRO A 34 0.19 -10.58 9.39
CA PRO A 34 -1.09 -10.43 8.69
C PRO A 34 -0.95 -9.85 7.28
N PHE A 35 -0.04 -8.90 7.08
CA PHE A 35 0.21 -8.29 5.78
C PHE A 35 0.91 -9.27 4.85
N ARG A 36 1.85 -10.02 5.38
CA ARG A 36 2.57 -11.06 4.64
C ARG A 36 1.63 -12.14 4.14
N SER A 37 0.70 -12.57 4.98
CA SER A 37 -0.34 -13.54 4.63
C SER A 37 -1.24 -12.99 3.52
N ALA A 38 -1.71 -11.76 3.64
CA ALA A 38 -2.55 -11.11 2.63
C ALA A 38 -1.82 -10.97 1.29
N LEU A 39 -0.54 -10.60 1.30
CA LEU A 39 0.27 -10.53 0.09
C LEU A 39 0.40 -11.90 -0.60
N ARG A 40 0.71 -12.95 0.16
CA ARG A 40 0.87 -14.30 -0.38
C ARG A 40 -0.41 -14.86 -0.96
N THR A 41 -1.54 -14.57 -0.33
CA THR A 41 -2.86 -15.00 -0.81
C THR A 41 -3.18 -14.40 -2.19
N GLN A 42 -2.74 -13.19 -2.44
CA GLN A 42 -3.03 -12.45 -3.68
C GLN A 42 -1.97 -12.64 -4.76
N ALA A 43 -0.76 -13.06 -4.41
CA ALA A 43 0.32 -13.22 -5.36
C ALA A 43 0.10 -14.44 -6.25
N GLN A 44 0.28 -14.26 -7.56
CA GLN A 44 0.28 -15.34 -8.54
C GLN A 44 1.70 -15.84 -8.78
N PRO A 45 1.86 -17.10 -9.24
CA PRO A 45 3.19 -17.62 -9.61
C PRO A 45 3.90 -16.68 -10.60
N GLY A 46 5.16 -16.37 -10.34
CA GLY A 46 5.97 -15.50 -11.18
C GLY A 46 5.79 -14.00 -10.95
N GLU A 47 4.84 -13.61 -10.12
CA GLU A 47 4.68 -12.21 -9.73
C GLU A 47 5.53 -11.87 -8.50
N ALA A 48 5.97 -10.61 -8.38
CA ALA A 48 6.58 -10.12 -7.17
C ALA A 48 5.58 -10.15 -6.01
N LEU A 49 6.07 -10.36 -4.79
CA LEU A 49 5.23 -10.38 -3.60
C LEU A 49 4.56 -9.03 -3.38
N VAL A 50 5.32 -7.95 -3.56
CA VAL A 50 4.86 -6.58 -3.32
C VAL A 50 5.57 -5.64 -4.28
N ILE A 51 4.90 -4.56 -4.66
CA ILE A 51 5.48 -3.49 -5.45
C ILE A 51 5.47 -2.23 -4.60
N LEU A 52 6.66 -1.66 -4.39
CA LEU A 52 6.84 -0.46 -3.59
C LEU A 52 7.11 0.74 -4.48
N ARG A 53 6.58 1.89 -4.09
CA ARG A 53 6.84 3.16 -4.75
C ARG A 53 6.73 4.32 -3.76
N PRO A 54 7.40 5.46 -4.01
CA PRO A 54 7.21 6.63 -3.17
C PRO A 54 5.81 7.20 -3.37
N SER A 55 5.16 7.61 -2.28
CA SER A 55 3.88 8.32 -2.36
C SER A 55 4.09 9.71 -2.96
N HIS A 56 3.13 10.15 -3.78
CA HIS A 56 3.08 11.53 -4.27
C HIS A 56 2.58 12.52 -3.22
N LEU A 57 1.76 12.03 -2.28
CA LEU A 57 1.02 12.86 -1.36
C LEU A 57 1.72 13.02 -0.02
N HIS A 58 2.52 12.03 0.36
CA HIS A 58 3.06 11.92 1.71
C HIS A 58 4.52 11.44 1.69
N PRO A 59 5.30 11.73 2.74
CA PRO A 59 6.65 11.18 2.90
C PRO A 59 6.59 9.73 3.39
N CYS A 60 6.00 8.86 2.57
CA CYS A 60 5.88 7.44 2.87
C CYS A 60 6.07 6.60 1.61
N ILE A 61 6.18 5.30 1.81
CA ILE A 61 6.27 4.31 0.74
C ILE A 61 4.90 3.66 0.58
N GLU A 62 4.40 3.60 -0.64
CA GLU A 62 3.20 2.84 -0.97
C GLU A 62 3.57 1.41 -1.28
N ALA A 63 2.79 0.46 -0.78
CA ALA A 63 2.99 -0.97 -1.02
C ALA A 63 1.74 -1.56 -1.67
N TRP A 64 1.94 -2.14 -2.85
CA TRP A 64 0.87 -2.62 -3.72
C TRP A 64 1.04 -4.12 -3.99
N THR A 65 -0.07 -4.86 -4.03
CA THR A 65 -0.06 -6.16 -4.68
C THR A 65 0.10 -5.97 -6.19
N SER A 66 0.56 -7.00 -6.91
CA SER A 66 0.68 -6.91 -8.37
C SER A 66 -0.67 -6.62 -9.03
N ALA A 67 -1.75 -7.23 -8.54
CA ALA A 67 -3.10 -7.00 -9.07
C ALA A 67 -3.58 -5.56 -8.84
N ALA A 68 -3.38 -5.03 -7.63
CA ALA A 68 -3.77 -3.65 -7.31
C ALA A 68 -2.94 -2.64 -8.09
N PHE A 69 -1.65 -2.91 -8.28
CA PHE A 69 -0.76 -2.06 -9.08
C PHE A 69 -1.20 -2.04 -10.56
N ALA A 70 -1.57 -3.20 -11.11
CA ALA A 70 -2.09 -3.28 -12.46
C ALA A 70 -3.37 -2.44 -12.63
N SER A 71 -4.25 -2.45 -11.64
CA SER A 71 -5.46 -1.61 -11.64
C SER A 71 -5.13 -0.12 -11.59
N LEU A 72 -4.08 0.26 -10.89
CA LEU A 72 -3.62 1.65 -10.82
C LEU A 72 -3.16 2.15 -12.19
N ALA A 73 -2.67 1.26 -13.04
CA ALA A 73 -2.17 1.59 -14.38
C ALA A 73 -3.27 1.74 -15.44
N GLN A 74 -4.49 1.31 -15.17
CA GLN A 74 -5.59 1.35 -16.14
C GLN A 74 -5.84 2.74 -16.75
N PRO A 75 -5.79 3.85 -15.99
CA PRO A 75 -6.00 5.17 -16.57
C PRO A 75 -5.03 5.54 -17.71
N LEU A 76 -3.86 4.89 -17.80
CA LEU A 76 -2.93 5.10 -18.90
C LEU A 76 -3.54 4.74 -20.26
N ASP A 77 -4.45 3.77 -20.29
CA ASP A 77 -5.09 3.30 -21.53
C ASP A 77 -6.01 4.37 -22.16
N GLU A 78 -6.40 5.39 -21.39
CA GLU A 78 -7.22 6.49 -21.88
C GLU A 78 -6.43 7.55 -22.63
N TYR A 79 -5.10 7.50 -22.55
CA TYR A 79 -4.21 8.45 -23.21
C TYR A 79 -3.59 7.84 -24.46
N ASP A 80 -3.35 8.70 -25.45
CA ASP A 80 -2.59 8.30 -26.65
C ASP A 80 -1.20 7.83 -26.20
N PRO A 81 -0.78 6.60 -26.56
CA PRO A 81 0.53 6.05 -26.18
C PRO A 81 1.72 6.92 -26.61
N PHE A 82 1.52 7.77 -27.61
CA PHE A 82 2.57 8.66 -28.14
C PHE A 82 2.48 10.09 -27.60
N SER A 83 1.56 10.36 -26.66
CA SER A 83 1.41 11.68 -26.07
C SER A 83 2.39 11.93 -24.93
N GLU A 84 2.69 13.20 -24.67
CA GLU A 84 3.49 13.61 -23.51
C GLU A 84 2.79 13.24 -22.19
N ASP A 85 1.48 13.38 -22.15
CA ASP A 85 0.69 13.06 -20.95
C ASP A 85 0.83 11.57 -20.58
N HIS A 86 0.75 10.68 -21.57
CA HIS A 86 0.96 9.26 -21.36
C HIS A 86 2.37 8.97 -20.83
N ASP A 87 3.37 9.59 -21.44
CA ASP A 87 4.77 9.41 -21.07
C ASP A 87 5.03 9.87 -19.63
N ASP A 88 4.53 11.03 -19.25
CA ASP A 88 4.69 11.58 -17.90
C ASP A 88 3.99 10.71 -16.86
N LEU A 89 2.76 10.25 -17.14
CA LEU A 89 2.02 9.37 -16.24
C LEU A 89 2.70 8.01 -16.11
N ALA A 90 3.18 7.44 -17.20
CA ALA A 90 3.88 6.16 -17.19
C ALA A 90 5.18 6.26 -16.39
N ALA A 91 5.96 7.31 -16.59
CA ALA A 91 7.19 7.54 -15.85
C ALA A 91 6.91 7.70 -14.34
N SER A 92 5.91 8.49 -13.98
CA SER A 92 5.50 8.69 -12.59
C SER A 92 5.06 7.38 -11.92
N LEU A 93 4.39 6.51 -12.66
CA LEU A 93 3.85 5.27 -12.12
C LEU A 93 4.91 4.16 -12.04
N TYR A 94 5.70 3.99 -13.11
CA TYR A 94 6.58 2.82 -13.25
C TYR A 94 8.05 3.09 -12.94
N ALA A 95 8.56 4.28 -13.21
CA ALA A 95 10.00 4.53 -13.13
C ALA A 95 10.56 4.39 -11.70
N ASP A 96 9.74 4.70 -10.68
CA ASP A 96 10.13 4.61 -9.28
C ASP A 96 9.46 3.43 -8.56
N ALA A 97 8.94 2.47 -9.29
CA ALA A 97 8.33 1.26 -8.74
C ALA A 97 9.37 0.16 -8.59
N TYR A 98 9.38 -0.49 -7.44
CA TYR A 98 10.34 -1.53 -7.08
C TYR A 98 9.59 -2.83 -6.73
N PRO A 99 9.64 -3.85 -7.60
CA PRO A 99 9.11 -5.16 -7.24
C PRO A 99 10.04 -5.84 -6.26
N LEU A 100 9.51 -6.36 -5.17
CA LEU A 100 10.28 -7.04 -4.13
C LEU A 100 9.66 -8.37 -3.74
N ASP A 101 10.54 -9.31 -3.39
CA ASP A 101 10.18 -10.54 -2.72
C ASP A 101 10.74 -10.54 -1.30
N SER A 102 10.10 -11.27 -0.42
CA SER A 102 10.60 -11.48 0.94
C SER A 102 11.49 -12.72 0.98
N ASP A 103 12.36 -12.77 2.00
CA ASP A 103 13.06 -14.01 2.33
C ASP A 103 12.09 -15.00 3.01
N LYS A 104 12.62 -16.16 3.42
CA LYS A 104 11.81 -17.22 4.03
C LYS A 104 11.13 -16.80 5.33
N GLU A 105 11.72 -15.84 6.05
CA GLU A 105 11.19 -15.31 7.31
C GLU A 105 10.28 -14.10 7.09
N GLY A 106 10.02 -13.71 5.86
CA GLY A 106 9.15 -12.58 5.54
C GLY A 106 9.82 -11.22 5.65
N ARG A 107 11.15 -11.18 5.60
CA ARG A 107 11.90 -9.93 5.66
C ARG A 107 12.18 -9.40 4.26
N ILE A 108 12.20 -8.08 4.13
CA ILE A 108 12.52 -7.38 2.90
C ILE A 108 13.67 -6.40 3.13
N ILE A 109 14.35 -6.04 2.06
CA ILE A 109 15.34 -4.97 2.05
C ILE A 109 14.74 -3.80 1.28
N LEU A 110 14.56 -2.67 1.95
CA LEU A 110 14.03 -1.47 1.30
C LEU A 110 15.12 -0.79 0.48
N PRO A 111 14.85 -0.44 -0.78
CA PRO A 111 15.76 0.40 -1.55
C PRO A 111 16.09 1.70 -0.82
N ASP A 112 17.35 2.13 -0.88
CA ASP A 112 17.81 3.33 -0.16
C ASP A 112 17.05 4.58 -0.57
N VAL A 113 16.68 4.71 -1.83
CA VAL A 113 15.84 5.80 -2.33
C VAL A 113 14.52 5.89 -1.57
N LEU A 114 13.89 4.76 -1.30
CA LEU A 114 12.62 4.71 -0.57
C LEU A 114 12.81 5.00 0.92
N ARG A 115 13.88 4.48 1.51
CA ARG A 115 14.22 4.77 2.91
C ARG A 115 14.43 6.26 3.13
N THR A 116 15.14 6.91 2.22
CA THR A 116 15.40 8.36 2.27
C THR A 116 14.10 9.14 2.10
N HIS A 117 13.26 8.76 1.12
CA HIS A 117 11.98 9.40 0.87
C HIS A 117 11.08 9.42 2.12
N ALA A 118 11.04 8.31 2.84
CA ALA A 118 10.21 8.16 4.04
C ALA A 118 10.93 8.51 5.35
N SER A 119 12.16 8.98 5.28
CA SER A 119 12.98 9.31 6.46
C SER A 119 13.07 8.19 7.48
N LEU A 120 13.30 6.96 6.98
CA LEU A 120 13.37 5.76 7.83
C LEU A 120 14.77 5.61 8.42
N THR A 121 14.84 5.37 9.71
CA THR A 121 16.09 5.11 10.44
C THR A 121 16.09 3.69 11.03
N ASP A 122 15.66 3.52 12.27
CA ASP A 122 15.72 2.24 12.98
C ASP A 122 14.43 1.44 12.93
N GLU A 123 13.31 2.14 12.83
CA GLU A 123 11.98 1.54 12.92
C GLU A 123 11.08 2.03 11.79
N VAL A 124 10.08 1.21 11.49
CA VAL A 124 9.06 1.53 10.49
C VAL A 124 7.68 1.21 11.04
N SER A 125 6.69 1.96 10.57
CA SER A 125 5.28 1.64 10.78
C SER A 125 4.67 1.17 9.46
N PHE A 126 4.02 0.03 9.49
CA PHE A 126 3.22 -0.50 8.38
C PHE A 126 1.76 -0.13 8.62
N MET A 127 1.23 0.73 7.79
CA MET A 127 -0.13 1.27 7.94
C MET A 127 -1.06 0.68 6.88
N GLY A 128 -2.03 -0.11 7.28
CA GLY A 128 -3.00 -0.72 6.38
C GLY A 128 -4.04 0.29 5.88
N LEU A 129 -4.32 0.25 4.59
CA LEU A 129 -5.32 1.07 3.93
C LEU A 129 -6.34 0.23 3.15
N GLY A 130 -6.57 -0.99 3.58
CA GLY A 130 -7.49 -1.91 2.91
C GLY A 130 -6.83 -2.66 1.78
N ARG A 131 -6.89 -2.15 0.56
CA ARG A 131 -6.30 -2.81 -0.63
C ARG A 131 -4.80 -2.70 -0.73
N VAL A 132 -4.22 -1.72 -0.05
CA VAL A 132 -2.79 -1.42 -0.07
C VAL A 132 -2.34 -1.13 1.34
N PHE A 133 -1.05 -1.02 1.56
CA PHE A 133 -0.52 -0.50 2.81
C PHE A 133 0.58 0.52 2.53
N GLN A 134 0.96 1.25 3.55
CA GLN A 134 2.00 2.25 3.48
C GLN A 134 3.07 1.95 4.52
N ILE A 135 4.29 2.35 4.22
CA ILE A 135 5.43 2.22 5.13
C ILE A 135 5.87 3.64 5.49
N TRP A 136 5.86 3.93 6.78
CA TRP A 136 6.08 5.25 7.33
C TRP A 136 7.15 5.27 8.40
N ASN A 137 7.78 6.43 8.59
CA ASN A 137 8.44 6.74 9.84
C ASN A 137 7.39 6.68 10.97
N PRO A 138 7.69 6.05 12.13
CA PRO A 138 6.68 5.85 13.19
C PRO A 138 6.02 7.13 13.71
N GLU A 139 6.79 8.18 13.90
CA GLU A 139 6.26 9.48 14.38
C GLU A 139 5.35 10.11 13.33
N ALA A 140 5.79 10.11 12.08
CA ALA A 140 4.99 10.62 10.97
C ALA A 140 3.72 9.80 10.76
N ALA A 141 3.77 8.49 10.95
CA ALA A 141 2.59 7.61 10.88
C ALA A 141 1.55 7.98 11.94
N ALA A 142 1.99 8.20 13.18
CA ALA A 142 1.10 8.59 14.27
C ALA A 142 0.41 9.91 13.97
N GLU A 143 1.15 10.89 13.51
CA GLU A 143 0.60 12.21 13.14
C GLU A 143 -0.36 12.09 11.95
N ARG A 144 0.00 11.33 10.94
CA ARG A 144 -0.86 11.09 9.77
C ARG A 144 -2.20 10.48 10.16
N ARG A 145 -2.19 9.53 11.08
CA ARG A 145 -3.42 8.89 11.56
C ARG A 145 -4.33 9.87 12.30
N LEU A 146 -3.76 10.75 13.09
CA LEU A 146 -4.53 11.82 13.76
C LEU A 146 -5.15 12.78 12.76
N GLN A 147 -4.38 13.22 11.76
CA GLN A 147 -4.86 14.09 10.69
C GLN A 147 -5.99 13.43 9.89
N ALA A 148 -5.81 12.16 9.53
CA ALA A 148 -6.81 11.40 8.77
C ALA A 148 -8.11 11.25 9.57
N ARG A 149 -8.01 10.98 10.86
CA ARG A 149 -9.16 10.85 11.75
C ARG A 149 -9.93 12.17 11.88
N ALA A 150 -9.23 13.27 12.04
CA ALA A 150 -9.83 14.61 12.11
C ALA A 150 -10.52 14.97 10.78
N ARG A 151 -9.87 14.69 9.65
CA ARG A 151 -10.44 14.95 8.33
C ARG A 151 -11.66 14.08 8.04
N ALA A 152 -11.61 12.81 8.42
CA ALA A 152 -12.74 11.89 8.26
C ALA A 152 -13.97 12.38 9.03
N LYS A 153 -13.78 12.95 10.22
CA LYS A 153 -14.84 13.52 11.03
C LYS A 153 -15.51 14.69 10.34
N GLU A 154 -14.74 15.58 9.71
CA GLU A 154 -15.28 16.68 8.91
C GLU A 154 -16.04 16.17 7.69
N LEU A 155 -15.48 15.20 6.95
CA LEU A 155 -16.08 14.65 5.75
C LEU A 155 -17.39 13.93 6.06
N THR A 156 -17.48 13.19 7.15
CA THR A 156 -18.71 12.48 7.55
C THR A 156 -19.76 13.45 8.11
N GLY A 157 -19.35 14.50 8.80
CA GLY A 157 -20.24 15.55 9.31
C GLY A 157 -20.87 16.40 8.22
N SER A 158 -20.20 16.57 7.06
CA SER A 158 -20.68 17.36 5.93
C SER A 158 -21.36 16.51 4.85
N ARG A 159 -21.32 15.19 4.97
CA ARG A 159 -21.89 14.28 3.97
C ARG A 159 -23.41 14.34 3.99
N ARG A 160 -24.01 14.55 2.82
CA ARG A 160 -25.47 14.43 2.67
C ARG A 160 -25.88 12.96 2.84
N PRO A 161 -27.08 12.71 3.42
CA PRO A 161 -27.61 11.35 3.48
C PRO A 161 -27.61 10.67 2.12
N ALA A 162 -27.23 9.38 2.09
CA ALA A 162 -27.10 8.62 0.86
C ALA A 162 -28.41 8.51 0.05
N ASN A 163 -29.56 8.77 0.67
CA ASN A 163 -30.87 8.65 0.05
C ASN A 163 -31.24 9.82 -0.85
N GLY A 164 -30.39 10.79 -1.05
CA GLY A 164 -30.59 11.87 -2.01
C GLY A 164 -31.88 12.64 -1.88
N VAL A 165 -32.58 12.49 -0.77
CA VAL A 165 -33.79 13.26 -0.54
C VAL A 165 -33.34 14.64 -0.10
N ALA A 166 -33.12 15.48 -1.10
CA ALA A 166 -33.19 16.89 -0.86
C ALA A 166 -34.61 17.18 -0.38
N ALA A 167 -34.73 17.51 0.84
CA ALA A 167 -35.98 18.09 1.29
C ALA A 167 -36.26 19.37 0.50
#